data_4a810bbbb3501a322cdac2213549fabf
#
_entry.id   4a810bbbb3501a322cdac2213549fabf
#
_cell.length_a   1.000
_cell.length_b   1.000
_cell.length_c   1.000
_cell.angle_alpha   90.00
_cell.angle_beta   90.00
_cell.angle_gamma   90.00
#
_symmetry.space_group_name_H-M   'P 1'
#
loop_
_entity.id
_entity.type
_entity.pdbx_description
1 polymer ?
#
loop_
_entity_poly.entity_id
_entity_poly.type
_entity_poly.pdbx_seq_one_letter_code
_entity_poly.pdbx_strand_id
1 'polypeptide(L)'
;AIDVACTAARCGSNEVSMFCLESEKEMPASKDEVEEVKEEGAAVHCGWGPKEILTENGKVRGIVLKKCVSVKDETGRFNPQFDENETMTVECEHVYLSIGQSILWGDLLAGSKVELGRGNGAVADPLTYQTAEPDIFVGGDVYTGPSFAINAIAAGKEGAESIHRFVHENASMTIGRNRRQFIELDKENLALEEYDSAKRQRPAMDDKIDAHRSFRDAHRTLTEEQVKIETARCLGCGASVVDPNKCIGCGVCTTKCEFDAIHLHRELPECSRMVKAEDKMKAIFPYMLKREVKIRFGKKEK
;
A
#
# COMPACT_ATOMS: atom_id res chain seq x y z
N ALA A 1 10.13 3.89 -13.65
CA ALA A 1 10.64 3.52 -14.99
C ALA A 1 9.52 2.92 -15.85
N ILE A 2 8.76 1.97 -15.33
CA ILE A 2 7.63 1.37 -16.04
C ILE A 2 6.67 2.44 -16.58
N ASP A 3 6.15 3.31 -15.69
CA ASP A 3 5.23 4.40 -16.08
C ASP A 3 5.79 5.32 -17.18
N VAL A 4 7.11 5.55 -17.17
CA VAL A 4 7.76 6.36 -18.20
C VAL A 4 7.75 5.65 -19.54
N ALA A 5 8.02 4.34 -19.55
CA ALA A 5 7.99 3.53 -20.77
C ALA A 5 6.56 3.43 -21.34
N CYS A 6 5.56 3.13 -20.51
CA CYS A 6 4.15 3.13 -20.90
C CYS A 6 3.71 4.50 -21.43
N THR A 7 4.09 5.59 -20.73
CA THR A 7 3.77 6.95 -21.17
C THR A 7 4.38 7.25 -22.54
N ALA A 8 5.65 6.89 -22.76
CA ALA A 8 6.29 7.08 -24.06
C ALA A 8 5.59 6.31 -25.20
N ALA A 9 5.21 5.05 -24.93
CA ALA A 9 4.44 4.24 -25.88
C ALA A 9 3.07 4.89 -26.18
N ARG A 10 2.32 5.28 -25.14
CA ARG A 10 0.99 5.92 -25.25
C ARG A 10 1.04 7.29 -25.95
N CYS A 11 2.17 8.00 -25.86
CA CYS A 11 2.42 9.22 -26.64
C CYS A 11 2.68 8.97 -28.13
N GLY A 12 2.73 7.71 -28.56
CA GLY A 12 2.87 7.32 -29.96
C GLY A 12 4.32 7.16 -30.43
N SER A 13 5.26 6.89 -29.49
CA SER A 13 6.62 6.49 -29.88
C SER A 13 6.56 5.19 -30.67
N ASN A 14 7.29 5.11 -31.78
CA ASN A 14 7.29 3.93 -32.64
C ASN A 14 7.99 2.74 -31.98
N GLU A 15 9.02 3.02 -31.18
CA GLU A 15 9.82 2.02 -30.47
C GLU A 15 10.19 2.57 -29.10
N VAL A 16 9.95 1.78 -28.06
CA VAL A 16 10.31 2.10 -26.68
C VAL A 16 11.10 0.95 -26.09
N SER A 17 12.30 1.24 -25.61
CA SER A 17 13.16 0.27 -24.92
C SER A 17 13.49 0.76 -23.52
N MET A 18 13.22 -0.07 -22.53
CA MET A 18 13.56 0.17 -21.13
C MET A 18 14.78 -0.69 -20.74
N PHE A 19 15.77 -0.05 -20.15
CA PHE A 19 16.99 -0.72 -19.65
C PHE A 19 17.06 -0.58 -18.14
N CYS A 20 17.37 -1.66 -17.43
CA CYS A 20 17.55 -1.68 -15.99
C CYS A 20 18.82 -2.47 -15.59
N LEU A 21 19.35 -2.15 -14.42
CA LEU A 21 20.55 -2.79 -13.87
C LEU A 21 20.28 -4.20 -13.42
N GLU A 22 19.08 -4.42 -12.87
CA GLU A 22 18.64 -5.66 -12.24
C GLU A 22 18.42 -6.77 -13.25
N SER A 23 18.53 -8.01 -12.80
CA SER A 23 17.97 -9.14 -13.49
C SER A 23 16.44 -9.15 -13.41
N GLU A 24 15.76 -9.90 -14.28
CA GLU A 24 14.29 -10.00 -14.24
C GLU A 24 13.72 -10.47 -12.88
N LYS A 25 14.50 -11.25 -12.13
CA LYS A 25 14.12 -11.75 -10.79
C LYS A 25 14.32 -10.74 -9.68
N GLU A 26 15.27 -9.83 -9.84
CA GLU A 26 15.65 -8.83 -8.84
C GLU A 26 14.98 -7.47 -9.07
N MET A 27 14.32 -7.32 -10.20
CA MET A 27 13.62 -6.09 -10.56
C MET A 27 12.59 -5.72 -9.48
N PRO A 28 12.62 -4.48 -8.94
CA PRO A 28 11.70 -4.06 -7.88
C PRO A 28 10.27 -3.81 -8.38
N ALA A 29 10.06 -3.68 -9.69
CA ALA A 29 8.74 -3.55 -10.28
C ALA A 29 7.92 -4.83 -10.10
N SER A 30 6.61 -4.71 -9.92
CA SER A 30 5.73 -5.86 -9.82
C SER A 30 5.69 -6.64 -11.16
N LYS A 31 5.43 -7.94 -11.09
CA LYS A 31 5.32 -8.76 -12.30
C LYS A 31 4.20 -8.27 -13.22
N ASP A 32 3.10 -7.81 -12.63
CA ASP A 32 1.95 -7.30 -13.39
C ASP A 32 2.32 -6.02 -14.16
N GLU A 33 3.09 -5.09 -13.55
CA GLU A 33 3.59 -3.88 -14.23
C GLU A 33 4.58 -4.22 -15.34
N VAL A 34 5.47 -5.20 -15.13
CA VAL A 34 6.42 -5.65 -16.17
C VAL A 34 5.68 -6.31 -17.34
N GLU A 35 4.61 -7.04 -17.08
CA GLU A 35 3.77 -7.60 -18.12
C GLU A 35 3.02 -6.50 -18.89
N GLU A 36 2.44 -5.53 -18.18
CA GLU A 36 1.72 -4.40 -18.79
C GLU A 36 2.62 -3.62 -19.76
N VAL A 37 3.84 -3.26 -19.37
CA VAL A 37 4.75 -2.52 -20.24
C VAL A 37 5.15 -3.31 -21.48
N LYS A 38 5.26 -4.64 -21.38
CA LYS A 38 5.49 -5.53 -22.53
C LYS A 38 4.26 -5.62 -23.43
N GLU A 39 3.06 -5.71 -22.85
CA GLU A 39 1.78 -5.70 -23.59
C GLU A 39 1.56 -4.38 -24.33
N GLU A 40 2.03 -3.26 -23.78
CA GLU A 40 2.05 -1.95 -24.43
C GLU A 40 3.17 -1.77 -25.46
N GLY A 41 3.93 -2.85 -25.74
CA GLY A 41 4.90 -2.91 -26.83
C GLY A 41 6.28 -2.36 -26.51
N ALA A 42 6.59 -2.02 -25.24
CA ALA A 42 7.92 -1.62 -24.86
C ALA A 42 8.81 -2.86 -24.60
N ALA A 43 10.05 -2.82 -25.11
CA ALA A 43 11.04 -3.84 -24.86
C ALA A 43 11.72 -3.61 -23.50
N VAL A 44 11.88 -4.66 -22.69
CA VAL A 44 12.56 -4.60 -21.39
C VAL A 44 13.88 -5.36 -21.46
N HIS A 45 14.98 -4.66 -21.17
CA HIS A 45 16.35 -5.18 -21.22
C HIS A 45 17.00 -5.10 -19.83
N CYS A 46 17.22 -6.25 -19.23
CA CYS A 46 17.82 -6.40 -17.91
C CYS A 46 19.36 -6.50 -17.96
N GLY A 47 20.02 -6.03 -16.90
CA GLY A 47 21.45 -6.13 -16.74
C GLY A 47 22.25 -5.11 -17.57
N TRP A 48 21.72 -3.94 -17.81
CA TRP A 48 22.37 -2.87 -18.55
C TRP A 48 22.26 -1.53 -17.83
N GLY A 49 23.38 -0.81 -17.76
CA GLY A 49 23.45 0.52 -17.17
C GLY A 49 23.94 1.57 -18.17
N PRO A 50 23.60 2.83 -18.02
CA PRO A 50 24.04 3.90 -18.91
C PRO A 50 25.56 4.15 -18.79
N LYS A 51 26.23 4.32 -19.92
CA LYS A 51 27.64 4.72 -20.00
C LYS A 51 27.78 6.13 -20.59
N GLU A 52 27.15 6.37 -21.72
CA GLU A 52 27.29 7.64 -22.44
C GLU A 52 26.06 7.93 -23.31
N ILE A 53 25.62 9.17 -23.35
CA ILE A 53 24.58 9.61 -24.29
C ILE A 53 25.25 10.22 -25.50
N LEU A 54 24.99 9.66 -26.68
CA LEU A 54 25.53 10.13 -27.93
C LEU A 54 24.72 11.32 -28.47
N THR A 55 25.39 12.40 -28.81
CA THR A 55 24.73 13.59 -29.33
C THR A 55 25.39 14.07 -30.64
N GLU A 56 24.59 14.57 -31.54
CA GLU A 56 25.04 15.21 -32.76
C GLU A 56 24.24 16.50 -32.98
N ASN A 57 24.94 17.61 -33.23
CA ASN A 57 24.33 18.93 -33.41
C ASN A 57 23.34 19.33 -32.29
N GLY A 58 23.66 18.96 -31.02
CA GLY A 58 22.84 19.26 -29.85
C GLY A 58 21.58 18.39 -29.73
N LYS A 59 21.44 17.32 -30.51
CA LYS A 59 20.34 16.36 -30.44
C LYS A 59 20.88 15.00 -30.06
N VAL A 60 20.06 14.23 -29.28
CA VAL A 60 20.38 12.86 -28.96
C VAL A 60 20.32 11.99 -30.22
N ARG A 61 21.28 11.09 -30.35
CA ARG A 61 21.39 10.12 -31.44
C ARG A 61 21.39 8.68 -30.93
N GLY A 62 21.71 8.50 -29.68
CA GLY A 62 21.77 7.16 -29.10
C GLY A 62 22.28 7.18 -27.68
N ILE A 63 22.38 5.99 -27.12
CA ILE A 63 22.96 5.75 -25.81
C ILE A 63 23.90 4.55 -25.88
N VAL A 64 25.05 4.67 -25.25
CA VAL A 64 25.94 3.53 -25.00
C VAL A 64 25.64 3.01 -23.61
N LEU A 65 25.40 1.72 -23.51
CA LEU A 65 25.13 0.98 -22.30
C LEU A 65 26.29 0.06 -21.99
N LYS A 66 26.50 -0.24 -20.72
CA LYS A 66 27.48 -1.21 -20.24
C LYS A 66 26.80 -2.31 -19.44
N LYS A 67 27.34 -3.52 -19.52
CA LYS A 67 26.78 -4.68 -18.83
C LYS A 67 26.87 -4.51 -17.33
N CYS A 68 25.75 -4.67 -16.64
CA CYS A 68 25.71 -4.80 -15.19
C CYS A 68 25.83 -6.30 -14.81
N VAL A 69 26.89 -6.61 -14.07
CA VAL A 69 27.20 -8.00 -13.65
C VAL A 69 26.50 -8.32 -12.34
N SER A 70 26.42 -7.34 -11.44
CA SER A 70 25.76 -7.45 -10.15
C SER A 70 25.24 -6.09 -9.69
N VAL A 71 24.06 -6.04 -9.12
CA VAL A 71 23.47 -4.80 -8.57
C VAL A 71 23.83 -4.61 -7.10
N LYS A 72 24.13 -5.69 -6.38
CA LYS A 72 24.42 -5.69 -4.95
C LYS A 72 25.82 -6.22 -4.70
N ASP A 73 26.45 -5.71 -3.66
CA ASP A 73 27.70 -6.27 -3.15
C ASP A 73 27.44 -7.50 -2.24
N GLU A 74 28.53 -8.10 -1.73
CA GLU A 74 28.49 -9.27 -0.86
C GLU A 74 27.70 -9.03 0.44
N THR A 75 27.51 -7.77 0.85
CA THR A 75 26.73 -7.40 2.02
C THR A 75 25.24 -7.15 1.71
N GLY A 76 24.83 -7.30 0.44
CA GLY A 76 23.47 -7.05 -0.03
C GLY A 76 23.12 -5.57 -0.22
N ARG A 77 24.11 -4.68 -0.16
CA ARG A 77 23.91 -3.24 -0.40
C ARG A 77 23.96 -2.94 -1.88
N PHE A 78 23.17 -1.97 -2.31
CA PHE A 78 23.21 -1.47 -3.68
C PHE A 78 24.58 -0.90 -4.01
N ASN A 79 25.32 -1.61 -4.87
CA ASN A 79 26.66 -1.25 -5.32
C ASN A 79 26.91 -1.93 -6.69
N PRO A 80 26.34 -1.40 -7.77
CA PRO A 80 26.37 -2.07 -9.08
C PRO A 80 27.80 -2.22 -9.61
N GLN A 81 28.10 -3.42 -10.08
CA GLN A 81 29.37 -3.77 -10.72
C GLN A 81 29.15 -3.92 -12.22
N PHE A 82 30.06 -3.39 -13.02
CA PHE A 82 29.94 -3.36 -14.46
C PHE A 82 31.13 -4.04 -15.15
N ASP A 83 30.85 -4.69 -16.26
CA ASP A 83 31.89 -5.05 -17.23
C ASP A 83 32.03 -3.90 -18.25
N GLU A 84 33.14 -3.17 -18.17
CA GLU A 84 33.42 -2.04 -19.05
C GLU A 84 33.75 -2.47 -20.48
N ASN A 85 34.05 -3.76 -20.71
CA ASN A 85 34.38 -4.29 -22.04
C ASN A 85 33.12 -4.75 -22.80
N GLU A 86 32.04 -5.08 -22.07
CA GLU A 86 30.77 -5.48 -22.68
C GLU A 86 29.85 -4.26 -22.78
N THR A 87 29.76 -3.67 -23.98
CA THR A 87 28.93 -2.49 -24.24
C THR A 87 27.96 -2.73 -25.37
N MET A 88 26.84 -2.04 -25.32
CA MET A 88 25.80 -2.03 -26.36
C MET A 88 25.49 -0.59 -26.72
N THR A 89 25.42 -0.28 -28.02
CA THR A 89 24.96 1.01 -28.50
C THR A 89 23.56 0.86 -29.07
N VAL A 90 22.66 1.74 -28.60
CA VAL A 90 21.27 1.81 -29.05
C VAL A 90 21.03 3.18 -29.66
N GLU A 91 20.59 3.20 -30.91
CA GLU A 91 20.19 4.43 -31.59
C GLU A 91 18.82 4.87 -31.06
N CYS A 92 18.68 6.13 -30.69
CA CYS A 92 17.43 6.71 -30.22
C CYS A 92 17.42 8.22 -30.35
N GLU A 93 16.22 8.81 -30.39
CA GLU A 93 16.04 10.27 -30.45
C GLU A 93 15.83 10.87 -29.05
N HIS A 94 15.39 10.07 -28.08
CA HIS A 94 15.09 10.50 -26.71
C HIS A 94 15.63 9.50 -25.70
N VAL A 95 16.18 10.02 -24.62
CA VAL A 95 16.63 9.25 -23.45
C VAL A 95 15.96 9.83 -22.20
N TYR A 96 15.22 8.99 -21.47
CA TYR A 96 14.59 9.33 -20.19
C TYR A 96 15.28 8.60 -19.06
N LEU A 97 15.85 9.34 -18.12
CA LEU A 97 16.54 8.80 -16.96
C LEU A 97 15.55 8.61 -15.79
N SER A 98 15.27 7.35 -15.41
CA SER A 98 14.40 6.96 -14.30
C SER A 98 15.19 6.19 -13.26
N ILE A 99 16.32 6.75 -12.82
CA ILE A 99 17.32 6.12 -11.95
C ILE A 99 17.12 6.39 -10.46
N GLY A 100 15.93 6.79 -10.07
CA GLY A 100 15.56 7.12 -8.70
C GLY A 100 15.45 8.61 -8.45
N GLN A 101 15.06 8.95 -7.23
CA GLN A 101 14.89 10.32 -6.76
C GLN A 101 15.57 10.49 -5.40
N SER A 102 15.93 11.71 -5.07
CA SER A 102 16.46 12.08 -3.76
C SER A 102 15.66 13.21 -3.15
N ILE A 103 15.64 13.26 -1.82
CA ILE A 103 14.99 14.33 -1.09
C ILE A 103 15.91 15.55 -1.13
N LEU A 104 15.39 16.66 -1.62
CA LEU A 104 16.05 17.96 -1.65
C LEU A 104 15.28 18.93 -0.75
N TRP A 105 15.80 19.19 0.43
CA TRP A 105 15.18 20.11 1.39
C TRP A 105 15.47 21.58 1.06
N GLY A 106 16.57 21.86 0.34
CA GLY A 106 17.05 23.24 0.20
C GLY A 106 17.21 23.90 1.57
N ASP A 107 16.66 25.09 1.72
CA ASP A 107 16.71 25.85 2.98
C ASP A 107 15.48 25.61 3.88
N LEU A 108 14.57 24.72 3.50
CA LEU A 108 13.29 24.50 4.20
C LEU A 108 13.48 24.14 5.69
N LEU A 109 14.50 23.36 6.00
CA LEU A 109 14.80 22.91 7.37
C LEU A 109 15.91 23.74 8.04
N ALA A 110 16.38 24.80 7.40
CA ALA A 110 17.47 25.62 7.96
C ALA A 110 17.07 26.26 9.29
N GLY A 111 17.89 26.04 10.32
CA GLY A 111 17.63 26.55 11.67
C GLY A 111 16.61 25.76 12.49
N SER A 112 16.00 24.71 11.94
CA SER A 112 15.14 23.79 12.69
C SER A 112 15.94 22.71 13.41
N LYS A 113 15.31 22.02 14.38
CA LYS A 113 15.89 20.87 15.08
C LYS A 113 15.55 19.54 14.38
N VAL A 114 15.02 19.58 13.16
CA VAL A 114 14.68 18.35 12.43
C VAL A 114 15.96 17.57 12.11
N GLU A 115 16.02 16.33 12.59
CA GLU A 115 17.12 15.43 12.30
C GLU A 115 16.87 14.70 11.00
N LEU A 116 17.95 14.52 10.20
CA LEU A 116 17.91 13.76 8.96
C LEU A 116 18.59 12.41 9.13
N GLY A 117 17.91 11.38 8.70
CA GLY A 117 18.38 10.00 8.75
C GLY A 117 18.90 9.51 7.39
N ARG A 118 18.79 8.19 7.18
CA ARG A 118 19.24 7.54 5.95
C ARG A 118 18.47 8.09 4.73
N GLY A 119 19.19 8.32 3.63
CA GLY A 119 18.60 8.81 2.39
C GLY A 119 18.06 10.24 2.48
N ASN A 120 18.57 11.01 3.44
CA ASN A 120 18.13 12.39 3.68
C ASN A 120 16.67 12.52 4.14
N GLY A 121 16.07 11.41 4.64
CA GLY A 121 14.72 11.40 5.20
C GLY A 121 14.67 12.06 6.57
N ALA A 122 13.58 12.72 6.91
CA ALA A 122 13.38 13.32 8.21
C ALA A 122 13.07 12.26 9.27
N VAL A 123 13.67 12.40 10.44
CA VAL A 123 13.40 11.53 11.60
C VAL A 123 12.17 12.04 12.35
N ALA A 124 11.22 11.15 12.61
CA ALA A 124 10.00 11.47 13.35
C ALA A 124 9.52 10.30 14.19
N ASP A 125 8.67 10.58 15.17
CA ASP A 125 8.01 9.56 15.99
C ASP A 125 7.03 8.75 15.11
N PRO A 126 7.08 7.41 15.14
CA PRO A 126 6.29 6.57 14.22
C PRO A 126 4.79 6.57 14.52
N LEU A 127 4.35 7.06 15.66
CA LEU A 127 2.95 7.14 16.03
C LEU A 127 2.36 8.52 15.72
N THR A 128 3.13 9.57 16.00
CA THR A 128 2.67 10.95 15.91
C THR A 128 3.12 11.66 14.65
N TYR A 129 4.13 11.12 13.94
CA TYR A 129 4.78 11.76 12.80
C TYR A 129 5.44 13.12 13.14
N GLN A 130 5.60 13.41 14.44
CA GLN A 130 6.22 14.62 14.93
C GLN A 130 7.75 14.48 14.89
N THR A 131 8.44 15.51 14.46
CA THR A 131 9.92 15.58 14.44
C THR A 131 10.45 16.07 15.79
N ALA A 132 11.79 16.22 15.90
CA ALA A 132 12.41 16.88 17.04
C ALA A 132 12.02 18.38 17.15
N GLU A 133 11.54 19.01 16.08
CA GLU A 133 10.90 20.33 16.13
C GLU A 133 9.40 20.13 16.35
N PRO A 134 8.84 20.59 17.51
CA PRO A 134 7.51 20.18 17.96
C PRO A 134 6.34 20.57 17.03
N ASP A 135 6.49 21.59 16.21
CA ASP A 135 5.49 22.09 15.28
C ASP A 135 5.69 21.57 13.83
N ILE A 136 6.70 20.70 13.62
CA ILE A 136 6.97 20.09 12.32
C ILE A 136 6.60 18.60 12.35
N PHE A 137 5.72 18.23 11.43
CA PHE A 137 5.27 16.86 11.20
C PHE A 137 5.64 16.43 9.79
N VAL A 138 6.02 15.18 9.61
CA VAL A 138 6.45 14.64 8.32
C VAL A 138 5.75 13.31 8.02
N GLY A 139 5.55 13.02 6.74
CA GLY A 139 4.95 11.76 6.28
C GLY A 139 5.23 11.53 4.81
N GLY A 140 4.88 10.34 4.28
CA GLY A 140 5.18 9.96 2.92
C GLY A 140 6.68 9.77 2.67
N ASP A 141 7.12 9.96 1.42
CA ASP A 141 8.47 9.63 0.97
C ASP A 141 9.60 10.33 1.74
N VAL A 142 9.34 11.53 2.23
CA VAL A 142 10.33 12.27 3.04
C VAL A 142 10.57 11.67 4.42
N TYR A 143 9.71 10.74 4.86
CA TYR A 143 9.80 10.02 6.12
C TYR A 143 10.14 8.54 5.93
N THR A 144 9.42 7.84 5.05
CA THR A 144 9.58 6.40 4.86
C THR A 144 10.58 6.02 3.77
N GLY A 145 11.02 6.98 2.95
CA GLY A 145 11.62 6.74 1.64
C GLY A 145 10.55 6.47 0.57
N PRO A 146 10.93 6.28 -0.69
CA PRO A 146 10.01 6.04 -1.80
C PRO A 146 9.06 4.88 -1.52
N SER A 147 7.76 5.13 -1.63
CA SER A 147 6.71 4.16 -1.31
C SER A 147 5.45 4.42 -2.15
N PHE A 148 4.39 3.63 -1.92
CA PHE A 148 3.13 3.78 -2.64
C PHE A 148 2.36 5.02 -2.17
N ALA A 149 1.66 5.68 -3.10
CA ALA A 149 0.83 6.87 -2.81
C ALA A 149 -0.17 6.62 -1.67
N ILE A 150 -0.73 5.41 -1.56
CA ILE A 150 -1.65 5.05 -0.48
C ILE A 150 -1.00 5.13 0.91
N ASN A 151 0.31 4.84 1.02
CA ASN A 151 1.05 4.96 2.28
C ASN A 151 1.25 6.43 2.66
N ALA A 152 1.49 7.30 1.68
CA ALA A 152 1.56 8.74 1.90
C ALA A 152 0.20 9.32 2.35
N ILE A 153 -0.92 8.85 1.75
CA ILE A 153 -2.28 9.22 2.17
C ILE A 153 -2.54 8.77 3.61
N ALA A 154 -2.15 7.55 3.96
CA ALA A 154 -2.29 7.04 5.32
C ALA A 154 -1.49 7.88 6.32
N ALA A 155 -0.23 8.17 6.02
CA ALA A 155 0.63 9.02 6.85
C ALA A 155 0.04 10.44 7.00
N GLY A 156 -0.51 11.01 5.92
CA GLY A 156 -1.18 12.31 5.95
C GLY A 156 -2.41 12.33 6.88
N LYS A 157 -3.23 11.28 6.87
CA LYS A 157 -4.39 11.16 7.77
C LYS A 157 -3.96 11.07 9.24
N GLU A 158 -2.98 10.26 9.54
CA GLU A 158 -2.45 10.11 10.91
C GLU A 158 -1.72 11.38 11.37
N GLY A 159 -0.95 12.01 10.50
CA GLY A 159 -0.29 13.28 10.76
C GLY A 159 -1.28 14.42 11.02
N ALA A 160 -2.37 14.48 10.26
CA ALA A 160 -3.43 15.47 10.48
C ALA A 160 -4.10 15.33 11.85
N GLU A 161 -4.32 14.08 12.32
CA GLU A 161 -4.80 13.84 13.69
C GLU A 161 -3.80 14.34 14.73
N SER A 162 -2.50 14.12 14.49
CA SER A 162 -1.43 14.60 15.37
C SER A 162 -1.38 16.12 15.42
N ILE A 163 -1.44 16.80 14.29
CA ILE A 163 -1.47 18.26 14.19
C ILE A 163 -2.71 18.80 14.91
N HIS A 164 -3.89 18.19 14.68
CA HIS A 164 -5.12 18.59 15.36
C HIS A 164 -4.97 18.52 16.88
N ARG A 165 -4.41 17.44 17.40
CA ARG A 165 -4.18 17.26 18.85
C ARG A 165 -3.12 18.21 19.38
N PHE A 166 -2.08 18.49 18.61
CA PHE A 166 -0.99 19.39 18.99
C PHE A 166 -1.47 20.83 19.21
N VAL A 167 -2.38 21.31 18.35
CA VAL A 167 -2.91 22.67 18.47
C VAL A 167 -4.04 22.82 19.50
N HIS A 168 -4.50 21.72 20.10
CA HIS A 168 -5.54 21.76 21.15
C HIS A 168 -4.91 21.60 22.53
N GLU A 169 -5.15 22.55 23.39
CA GLU A 169 -4.69 22.51 24.78
C GLU A 169 -5.22 21.25 25.49
N ASN A 170 -4.34 20.61 26.27
CA ASN A 170 -4.63 19.41 27.05
C ASN A 170 -5.00 18.15 26.24
N ALA A 171 -4.82 18.14 24.93
CA ALA A 171 -4.98 16.94 24.14
C ALA A 171 -3.71 16.06 24.18
N SER A 172 -3.89 14.76 24.46
CA SER A 172 -2.78 13.81 24.37
C SER A 172 -2.50 13.40 22.94
N MET A 173 -1.25 13.49 22.51
CA MET A 173 -0.80 13.04 21.20
C MET A 173 -0.93 11.54 20.99
N THR A 174 -0.92 10.75 22.06
CA THR A 174 -0.78 9.28 21.99
C THR A 174 -1.97 8.51 22.52
N ILE A 175 -2.73 9.05 23.48
CA ILE A 175 -3.91 8.36 24.06
C ILE A 175 -4.98 8.15 23.01
N GLY A 176 -5.47 6.91 22.89
CA GLY A 176 -6.53 6.54 21.95
C GLY A 176 -6.09 6.50 20.47
N ARG A 177 -4.79 6.62 20.16
CA ARG A 177 -4.29 6.39 18.81
C ARG A 177 -4.47 4.93 18.44
N ASN A 178 -5.09 4.71 17.30
CA ASN A 178 -5.38 3.38 16.80
C ASN A 178 -4.12 2.79 16.15
N ARG A 179 -3.42 1.94 16.88
CA ARG A 179 -2.29 1.18 16.34
C ARG A 179 -2.83 0.00 15.57
N ARG A 180 -2.83 0.09 14.27
CA ARG A 180 -3.12 -1.05 13.40
C ARG A 180 -1.97 -2.05 13.54
N GLN A 181 -2.29 -3.26 13.96
CA GLN A 181 -1.35 -4.38 13.90
C GLN A 181 -1.65 -5.16 12.63
N PHE A 182 -0.65 -5.25 11.75
CA PHE A 182 -0.71 -6.12 10.60
C PHE A 182 -0.16 -7.48 11.03
N ILE A 183 -0.89 -8.53 10.74
CA ILE A 183 -0.38 -9.89 10.84
C ILE A 183 0.16 -10.23 9.47
N GLU A 184 1.47 -10.44 9.38
CA GLU A 184 2.08 -10.96 8.18
C GLU A 184 1.70 -12.44 8.04
N LEU A 185 1.03 -12.76 6.93
CA LEU A 185 0.66 -14.14 6.65
C LEU A 185 1.86 -14.89 6.08
N ASP A 186 2.16 -16.04 6.63
CA ASP A 186 3.11 -16.98 6.02
C ASP A 186 2.48 -17.55 4.73
N LYS A 187 2.82 -16.93 3.61
CA LYS A 187 2.27 -17.31 2.29
C LYS A 187 2.95 -18.54 1.69
N GLU A 188 4.09 -18.95 2.24
CA GLU A 188 4.85 -20.10 1.73
C GLU A 188 4.35 -21.43 2.32
N ASN A 189 3.78 -21.38 3.53
CA ASN A 189 3.31 -22.57 4.27
C ASN A 189 1.78 -22.61 4.41
N LEU A 190 1.04 -22.04 3.47
CA LEU A 190 -0.42 -22.12 3.47
C LEU A 190 -0.88 -23.55 3.16
N ALA A 191 -1.81 -24.07 3.95
CA ALA A 191 -2.53 -25.30 3.63
C ALA A 191 -3.51 -25.02 2.48
N LEU A 192 -3.11 -25.36 1.25
CA LEU A 192 -3.90 -25.09 0.05
C LEU A 192 -4.86 -26.23 -0.35
N GLU A 193 -4.92 -27.29 0.42
CA GLU A 193 -5.68 -28.50 0.11
C GLU A 193 -7.19 -28.26 -0.05
N GLU A 194 -7.70 -27.24 0.63
CA GLU A 194 -9.12 -26.86 0.62
C GLU A 194 -9.45 -25.73 -0.37
N TYR A 195 -8.44 -25.21 -1.07
CA TYR A 195 -8.63 -24.07 -1.97
C TYR A 195 -8.64 -24.50 -3.44
N ASP A 196 -9.42 -23.79 -4.25
CA ASP A 196 -9.47 -24.01 -5.69
C ASP A 196 -8.13 -23.63 -6.34
N SER A 197 -7.55 -24.56 -7.09
CA SER A 197 -6.30 -24.39 -7.83
C SER A 197 -6.48 -23.78 -9.23
N ALA A 198 -7.64 -23.21 -9.53
CA ALA A 198 -7.92 -22.58 -10.81
C ALA A 198 -6.88 -21.49 -11.14
N LYS A 199 -6.55 -21.35 -12.42
CA LYS A 199 -5.62 -20.30 -12.88
C LYS A 199 -6.20 -18.92 -12.66
N ARG A 200 -5.32 -17.96 -12.33
CA ARG A 200 -5.67 -16.54 -12.22
C ARG A 200 -6.39 -16.06 -13.48
N GLN A 201 -7.52 -15.42 -13.28
CA GLN A 201 -8.27 -14.77 -14.35
C GLN A 201 -7.72 -13.35 -14.58
N ARG A 202 -7.66 -12.94 -15.83
CA ARG A 202 -7.26 -11.60 -16.21
C ARG A 202 -8.40 -10.92 -16.98
N PRO A 203 -8.62 -9.62 -16.78
CA PRO A 203 -9.55 -8.87 -17.61
C PRO A 203 -9.08 -8.83 -19.06
N ALA A 204 -10.01 -8.86 -19.99
CA ALA A 204 -9.68 -8.72 -21.39
C ALA A 204 -9.31 -7.27 -21.74
N MET A 205 -8.48 -7.10 -22.75
CA MET A 205 -8.24 -5.78 -23.37
C MET A 205 -9.43 -5.39 -24.27
N ASP A 206 -9.67 -4.09 -24.38
CA ASP A 206 -10.65 -3.56 -25.33
C ASP A 206 -9.97 -3.30 -26.67
N ASP A 207 -10.24 -4.17 -27.65
CA ASP A 207 -9.67 -4.10 -29.02
C ASP A 207 -9.96 -2.79 -29.75
N LYS A 208 -10.90 -1.97 -29.22
CA LYS A 208 -11.24 -0.66 -29.79
C LYS A 208 -10.33 0.46 -29.30
N ILE A 209 -9.54 0.21 -28.29
CA ILE A 209 -8.62 1.18 -27.70
C ILE A 209 -7.20 0.79 -28.10
N ASP A 210 -6.56 1.65 -28.90
CA ASP A 210 -5.14 1.51 -29.20
C ASP A 210 -4.34 2.01 -27.99
N ALA A 211 -3.82 1.08 -27.18
CA ALA A 211 -3.02 1.36 -26.00
C ALA A 211 -1.75 2.16 -26.33
N HIS A 212 -1.21 2.01 -27.54
CA HIS A 212 -0.02 2.74 -27.99
C HIS A 212 -0.25 4.23 -28.30
N ARG A 213 -1.51 4.68 -28.35
CA ARG A 213 -1.85 6.07 -28.73
C ARG A 213 -2.95 6.66 -27.87
N SER A 214 -3.21 6.09 -26.72
CA SER A 214 -4.29 6.52 -25.86
C SER A 214 -3.97 6.37 -24.39
N PHE A 215 -4.37 7.34 -23.59
CA PHE A 215 -4.37 7.27 -22.13
C PHE A 215 -5.70 6.75 -21.57
N ARG A 216 -6.61 6.25 -22.43
CA ARG A 216 -7.81 5.57 -21.96
C ARG A 216 -7.44 4.22 -21.40
N ASP A 217 -8.13 3.83 -20.33
CA ASP A 217 -8.00 2.49 -19.79
C ASP A 217 -8.51 1.47 -20.83
N ALA A 218 -7.60 0.65 -21.33
CA ALA A 218 -7.91 -0.41 -22.29
C ALA A 218 -8.32 -1.71 -21.60
N HIS A 219 -8.14 -1.84 -20.28
CA HIS A 219 -8.54 -3.02 -19.56
C HIS A 219 -10.04 -3.00 -19.26
N ARG A 220 -10.72 -4.09 -19.57
CA ARG A 220 -12.10 -4.33 -19.16
C ARG A 220 -12.13 -4.84 -17.73
N THR A 221 -13.28 -4.81 -17.09
CA THR A 221 -13.49 -5.51 -15.82
C THR A 221 -13.61 -7.02 -16.05
N LEU A 222 -13.37 -7.81 -15.00
CA LEU A 222 -13.64 -9.25 -15.05
C LEU A 222 -15.13 -9.52 -15.33
N THR A 223 -15.41 -10.57 -16.07
CA THR A 223 -16.79 -11.05 -16.25
C THR A 223 -17.30 -11.70 -14.94
N GLU A 224 -18.62 -11.90 -14.84
CA GLU A 224 -19.20 -12.55 -13.66
C GLU A 224 -18.64 -13.95 -13.45
N GLU A 225 -18.42 -14.72 -14.52
CA GLU A 225 -17.80 -16.03 -14.46
C GLU A 225 -16.36 -15.97 -13.95
N GLN A 226 -15.58 -15.01 -14.45
CA GLN A 226 -14.21 -14.79 -13.98
C GLN A 226 -14.18 -14.37 -12.51
N VAL A 227 -15.10 -13.51 -12.08
CA VAL A 227 -15.21 -13.12 -10.66
C VAL A 227 -15.54 -14.34 -9.79
N LYS A 228 -16.43 -15.24 -10.22
CA LYS A 228 -16.74 -16.48 -9.48
C LYS A 228 -15.52 -17.38 -9.34
N ILE A 229 -14.69 -17.50 -10.39
CA ILE A 229 -13.45 -18.27 -10.34
C ILE A 229 -12.44 -17.61 -9.37
N GLU A 230 -12.23 -16.29 -9.47
CA GLU A 230 -11.28 -15.57 -8.60
C GLU A 230 -11.72 -15.57 -7.14
N THR A 231 -13.01 -15.45 -6.85
CA THR A 231 -13.52 -15.51 -5.46
C THR A 231 -13.42 -16.91 -4.87
N ALA A 232 -13.58 -17.98 -5.66
CA ALA A 232 -13.44 -19.36 -5.20
C ALA A 232 -11.99 -19.69 -4.76
N ARG A 233 -10.99 -19.06 -5.39
CA ARG A 233 -9.58 -19.24 -5.03
C ARG A 233 -9.06 -18.20 -4.04
N CYS A 234 -9.89 -17.29 -3.57
CA CYS A 234 -9.50 -16.21 -2.68
C CYS A 234 -9.20 -16.72 -1.26
N LEU A 235 -8.00 -16.45 -0.75
CA LEU A 235 -7.59 -16.85 0.60
C LEU A 235 -8.14 -15.93 1.70
N GLY A 236 -8.84 -14.86 1.37
CA GLY A 236 -9.38 -13.91 2.35
C GLY A 236 -8.33 -13.15 3.16
N CYS A 237 -7.07 -13.14 2.74
CA CYS A 237 -5.94 -12.60 3.51
C CYS A 237 -6.00 -11.09 3.77
N GLY A 238 -6.81 -10.34 3.03
CA GLY A 238 -7.05 -8.91 3.23
C GLY A 238 -8.43 -8.59 3.83
N ALA A 239 -9.21 -9.62 4.22
CA ALA A 239 -10.54 -9.41 4.75
C ALA A 239 -10.49 -8.71 6.12
N SER A 240 -11.34 -7.70 6.30
CA SER A 240 -11.52 -7.06 7.60
C SER A 240 -12.38 -7.94 8.50
N VAL A 241 -11.88 -8.24 9.68
CA VAL A 241 -12.59 -9.06 10.68
C VAL A 241 -12.88 -8.21 11.91
N VAL A 242 -14.12 -8.30 12.40
CA VAL A 242 -14.50 -7.68 13.66
C VAL A 242 -14.20 -8.66 14.81
N ASP A 243 -13.38 -8.22 15.78
CA ASP A 243 -13.17 -8.97 17.01
C ASP A 243 -14.39 -8.79 17.93
N PRO A 244 -15.22 -9.83 18.14
CA PRO A 244 -16.44 -9.72 18.93
C PRO A 244 -16.16 -9.44 20.43
N ASN A 245 -14.95 -9.74 20.91
CA ASN A 245 -14.56 -9.48 22.30
C ASN A 245 -14.17 -7.99 22.52
N LYS A 246 -13.76 -7.31 21.45
CA LYS A 246 -13.39 -5.88 21.48
C LYS A 246 -14.52 -4.99 20.97
N CYS A 247 -15.44 -5.53 20.20
CA CYS A 247 -16.56 -4.78 19.65
C CYS A 247 -17.62 -4.51 20.72
N ILE A 248 -17.89 -3.23 21.00
CA ILE A 248 -18.92 -2.80 21.95
C ILE A 248 -20.29 -2.55 21.29
N GLY A 249 -20.43 -2.81 20.00
CA GLY A 249 -21.69 -2.62 19.26
C GLY A 249 -22.12 -1.15 19.11
N CYS A 250 -21.20 -0.19 19.14
CA CYS A 250 -21.53 1.25 19.13
C CYS A 250 -22.10 1.76 17.79
N GLY A 251 -21.99 0.99 16.69
CA GLY A 251 -22.51 1.35 15.38
C GLY A 251 -21.70 2.40 14.58
N VAL A 252 -20.58 2.91 15.08
CA VAL A 252 -19.80 3.92 14.36
C VAL A 252 -19.31 3.39 13.00
N CYS A 253 -18.92 2.12 12.90
CA CYS A 253 -18.50 1.51 11.66
C CYS A 253 -19.61 1.48 10.60
N THR A 254 -20.88 1.28 11.00
CA THR A 254 -22.03 1.27 10.07
C THR A 254 -22.28 2.65 9.48
N THR A 255 -22.07 3.72 10.26
CA THR A 255 -22.25 5.09 9.79
C THR A 255 -21.07 5.60 8.93
N LYS A 256 -19.94 4.92 8.97
CA LYS A 256 -18.72 5.28 8.21
C LYS A 256 -18.55 4.49 6.92
N CYS A 257 -19.32 3.42 6.75
CA CYS A 257 -19.26 2.61 5.53
C CYS A 257 -20.14 3.24 4.45
N GLU A 258 -19.52 3.86 3.45
CA GLU A 258 -20.23 4.45 2.30
C GLU A 258 -20.88 3.40 1.40
N PHE A 259 -20.45 2.14 1.49
CA PHE A 259 -20.94 1.02 0.69
C PHE A 259 -22.06 0.22 1.38
N ASP A 260 -22.51 0.65 2.56
CA ASP A 260 -23.50 -0.09 3.36
C ASP A 260 -23.16 -1.57 3.57
N ALA A 261 -21.86 -1.88 3.66
CA ALA A 261 -21.35 -3.24 3.77
C ALA A 261 -21.23 -3.74 5.22
N ILE A 262 -21.51 -2.89 6.21
CA ILE A 262 -21.38 -3.22 7.63
C ILE A 262 -22.71 -2.99 8.34
N HIS A 263 -23.28 -4.05 8.87
CA HIS A 263 -24.53 -4.01 9.59
C HIS A 263 -24.37 -4.55 11.01
N LEU A 264 -25.07 -3.93 11.97
CA LEU A 264 -25.22 -4.49 13.30
C LEU A 264 -26.49 -5.35 13.36
N HIS A 265 -26.36 -6.57 13.83
CA HIS A 265 -27.52 -7.41 14.18
C HIS A 265 -27.34 -7.95 15.60
N ARG A 266 -28.47 -8.29 16.22
CA ARG A 266 -28.46 -8.87 17.56
C ARG A 266 -28.54 -10.38 17.44
N GLU A 267 -27.56 -11.06 18.00
CA GLU A 267 -27.56 -12.52 18.06
C GLU A 267 -28.51 -13.03 19.15
N LEU A 268 -28.65 -12.30 20.26
CA LEU A 268 -29.49 -12.64 21.41
C LEU A 268 -30.40 -11.45 21.73
N PRO A 269 -31.47 -11.21 20.96
CA PRO A 269 -32.36 -10.07 21.15
C PRO A 269 -33.06 -10.04 22.53
N GLU A 270 -33.30 -11.20 23.16
CA GLU A 270 -33.87 -11.32 24.50
C GLU A 270 -32.95 -10.82 25.61
N CYS A 271 -31.62 -10.77 25.39
CA CYS A 271 -30.66 -10.32 26.40
C CYS A 271 -30.62 -8.81 26.58
N SER A 272 -31.19 -8.01 25.66
CA SER A 272 -31.14 -6.57 25.71
C SER A 272 -32.51 -5.92 25.45
N ARG A 273 -33.33 -5.89 26.48
CA ARG A 273 -34.54 -5.06 26.47
C ARG A 273 -34.17 -3.64 26.90
N MET A 274 -34.28 -2.69 25.98
CA MET A 274 -34.15 -1.26 26.34
C MET A 274 -35.42 -0.85 27.09
N VAL A 275 -35.27 -0.52 28.35
CA VAL A 275 -36.34 0.05 29.18
C VAL A 275 -36.01 1.52 29.48
N LYS A 276 -37.02 2.36 29.54
CA LYS A 276 -36.85 3.75 30.01
C LYS A 276 -36.30 3.76 31.43
N ALA A 277 -35.48 4.76 31.77
CA ALA A 277 -34.85 4.86 33.08
C ALA A 277 -35.88 4.82 34.24
N GLU A 278 -37.05 5.38 34.02
CA GLU A 278 -38.17 5.44 34.99
C GLU A 278 -38.78 4.03 35.26
N ASP A 279 -38.73 3.17 34.27
CA ASP A 279 -39.29 1.81 34.37
C ASP A 279 -38.25 0.75 34.78
N LYS A 280 -37.01 1.14 34.95
CA LYS A 280 -35.88 0.28 35.25
C LYS A 280 -36.15 -0.60 36.50
N MET A 281 -36.67 -0.01 37.56
CA MET A 281 -36.95 -0.74 38.79
C MET A 281 -38.04 -1.79 38.60
N LYS A 282 -39.11 -1.46 37.83
CA LYS A 282 -40.16 -2.44 37.51
C LYS A 282 -39.64 -3.61 36.70
N ALA A 283 -38.72 -3.36 35.77
CA ALA A 283 -38.10 -4.40 34.94
C ALA A 283 -37.14 -5.29 35.71
N ILE A 284 -36.41 -4.76 36.69
CA ILE A 284 -35.43 -5.50 37.50
C ILE A 284 -36.07 -6.25 38.68
N PHE A 285 -37.14 -5.71 39.23
CA PHE A 285 -37.78 -6.25 40.45
C PHE A 285 -38.10 -7.76 40.36
N PRO A 286 -38.75 -8.31 39.32
CA PRO A 286 -38.98 -9.74 39.18
C PRO A 286 -37.70 -10.58 39.22
N TYR A 287 -36.62 -10.08 38.61
CA TYR A 287 -35.32 -10.72 38.62
C TYR A 287 -34.68 -10.73 40.01
N MET A 288 -34.77 -9.61 40.71
CA MET A 288 -34.28 -9.47 42.08
C MET A 288 -35.00 -10.45 43.03
N LEU A 289 -36.31 -10.55 42.95
CA LEU A 289 -37.10 -11.50 43.72
C LEU A 289 -36.69 -12.95 43.42
N LYS A 290 -36.60 -13.31 42.15
CA LYS A 290 -36.21 -14.65 41.73
C LYS A 290 -34.79 -15.01 42.22
N ARG A 291 -33.90 -14.07 42.18
CA ARG A 291 -32.52 -14.23 42.68
C ARG A 291 -32.48 -14.39 44.19
N GLU A 292 -33.24 -13.58 44.94
CA GLU A 292 -33.31 -13.66 46.39
C GLU A 292 -33.85 -15.00 46.84
N VAL A 293 -34.93 -15.51 46.20
CA VAL A 293 -35.49 -16.85 46.44
C VAL A 293 -34.42 -17.94 46.13
N LYS A 294 -33.69 -17.79 45.03
CA LYS A 294 -32.64 -18.76 44.68
C LYS A 294 -31.49 -18.77 45.68
N ILE A 295 -31.13 -17.61 46.23
CA ILE A 295 -30.08 -17.48 47.24
C ILE A 295 -30.53 -18.08 48.57
N ARG A 296 -31.80 -17.85 49.00
CA ARG A 296 -32.33 -18.37 50.27
C ARG A 296 -32.64 -19.84 50.26
N PHE A 297 -33.14 -20.34 49.15
CA PHE A 297 -33.68 -21.73 49.06
C PHE A 297 -32.92 -22.62 48.07
N GLY A 298 -31.98 -22.07 47.32
CA GLY A 298 -31.13 -22.86 46.42
C GLY A 298 -30.19 -23.77 47.19
N LYS A 299 -30.19 -25.08 46.90
CA LYS A 299 -29.18 -25.99 47.43
C LYS A 299 -27.82 -25.53 47.02
N LYS A 300 -26.89 -25.40 47.96
CA LYS A 300 -25.45 -25.26 47.67
C LYS A 300 -25.03 -26.55 46.98
N GLU A 301 -24.83 -26.52 45.68
CA GLU A 301 -24.01 -27.53 45.01
C GLU A 301 -22.61 -27.44 45.61
N LYS A 302 -22.15 -28.54 46.16
CA LYS A 302 -20.79 -28.70 46.68
C LYS A 302 -19.78 -28.84 45.54
#